data_4a975f102c42596cac2867e9f0f2a668
#
_entry.id   4a975f102c42596cac2867e9f0f2a668
#
_cell.length_a   1.000
_cell.length_b   1.000
_cell.length_c   1.000
_cell.angle_alpha   90.00
_cell.angle_beta   90.00
_cell.angle_gamma   90.00
#
_symmetry.space_group_name_H-M   'P 1'
#
loop_
_entity.id
_entity.type
_entity.pdbx_description
1 polymer ?
#
loop_
_entity_poly.entity_id
_entity_poly.type
_entity_poly.pdbx_seq_one_letter_code
_entity_poly.pdbx_strand_id
1 'polypeptide(L)'
;MTTLGTGALTVGAIFQSNNYGQFRVISDDGWKSVCVEFIDTKCRAVVQRRAARDGNVKDLIAPKICGVGFISDGGRATGKAYGVWKSMLARCYNPKVQQKQPAYIGCTVVPEWHDFRCFEKWFELNYSDGLHLDKDIKWKGNRIYGPDTCLFVTPEENSIEAHAKHYVFLSPSGLRHEIYNMVEFALEHGLNNKNMSQVNRGQRPHHKGWTKYSNQQAQDRADK
;
A
#
# COMPACT_ATOMS: atom_id res chain seq x y z
N MET A 1 -22.27 8.34 -34.98
CA MET A 1 -21.01 7.81 -35.53
C MET A 1 -20.04 8.97 -35.65
N THR A 2 -19.11 9.10 -34.69
CA THR A 2 -18.11 10.18 -34.71
C THR A 2 -16.96 9.71 -35.57
N THR A 3 -16.73 10.41 -36.68
CA THR A 3 -15.66 10.12 -37.66
C THR A 3 -14.30 10.30 -36.99
N LEU A 4 -13.60 9.19 -36.76
CA LEU A 4 -12.22 9.16 -36.29
C LEU A 4 -11.29 9.75 -37.35
N GLY A 5 -10.79 10.96 -37.14
CA GLY A 5 -9.44 11.35 -37.40
C GLY A 5 -8.93 11.61 -38.82
N THR A 6 -9.72 12.11 -39.81
CA THR A 6 -9.15 12.82 -40.97
C THR A 6 -9.46 14.33 -40.97
N GLY A 7 -10.00 14.85 -39.89
CA GLY A 7 -10.44 16.22 -39.75
C GLY A 7 -9.31 17.20 -39.44
N ALA A 8 -9.56 18.48 -39.70
CA ALA A 8 -8.71 19.57 -39.26
C ALA A 8 -8.60 19.57 -37.73
N LEU A 9 -7.40 19.88 -37.19
CA LEU A 9 -7.18 20.06 -35.75
C LEU A 9 -7.85 21.37 -35.28
N THR A 10 -9.18 21.36 -35.26
CA THR A 10 -9.95 22.51 -34.77
C THR A 10 -10.19 22.36 -33.26
N VAL A 11 -10.26 23.49 -32.59
CA VAL A 11 -10.62 23.51 -31.14
C VAL A 11 -11.97 22.82 -30.93
N GLY A 12 -12.03 21.90 -29.97
CA GLY A 12 -13.20 21.07 -29.69
C GLY A 12 -13.21 19.72 -30.45
N ALA A 13 -12.42 19.54 -31.49
CA ALA A 13 -12.36 18.27 -32.22
C ALA A 13 -11.80 17.14 -31.35
N ILE A 14 -12.34 15.93 -31.49
CA ILE A 14 -11.96 14.73 -30.73
C ILE A 14 -11.20 13.76 -31.63
N PHE A 15 -10.10 13.27 -31.14
CA PHE A 15 -9.22 12.30 -31.80
C PHE A 15 -8.99 11.10 -30.87
N GLN A 16 -8.57 9.98 -31.50
CA GLN A 16 -8.18 8.77 -30.77
C GLN A 16 -6.66 8.69 -30.62
N SER A 17 -6.16 8.50 -29.44
CA SER A 17 -4.75 8.12 -29.21
C SER A 17 -4.53 6.65 -29.56
N ASN A 18 -3.36 6.31 -30.12
CA ASN A 18 -3.01 4.95 -30.50
C ASN A 18 -2.93 3.98 -29.30
N ASN A 19 -2.54 4.48 -28.12
CA ASN A 19 -2.27 3.65 -26.93
C ASN A 19 -3.06 4.11 -25.70
N TYR A 20 -3.84 5.18 -25.81
CA TYR A 20 -4.60 5.78 -24.72
C TYR A 20 -6.03 6.08 -25.19
N GLY A 21 -6.85 6.66 -24.38
CA GLY A 21 -8.21 7.01 -24.72
C GLY A 21 -8.33 8.16 -25.75
N GLN A 22 -9.51 8.70 -25.85
CA GLN A 22 -9.80 9.85 -26.70
C GLN A 22 -9.28 11.14 -26.05
N PHE A 23 -8.87 12.09 -26.89
CA PHE A 23 -8.49 13.43 -26.47
C PHE A 23 -9.19 14.50 -27.35
N ARG A 24 -9.40 15.65 -26.73
CA ARG A 24 -9.99 16.84 -27.39
C ARG A 24 -8.94 17.90 -27.61
N VAL A 25 -8.95 18.58 -28.69
CA VAL A 25 -8.14 19.77 -28.97
C VAL A 25 -8.70 20.93 -28.15
N ILE A 26 -7.88 21.50 -27.26
CA ILE A 26 -8.23 22.61 -26.36
C ILE A 26 -7.78 23.96 -26.96
N SER A 27 -6.58 23.99 -27.53
CA SER A 27 -6.08 25.16 -28.26
C SER A 27 -5.12 24.75 -29.37
N ASP A 28 -5.00 25.58 -30.36
CA ASP A 28 -4.13 25.40 -31.52
C ASP A 28 -3.34 26.71 -31.77
N ASP A 29 -2.01 26.64 -31.77
CA ASP A 29 -1.17 27.79 -32.06
C ASP A 29 -1.16 28.17 -33.58
N GLY A 30 -1.79 27.36 -34.42
CA GLY A 30 -1.84 27.51 -35.87
C GLY A 30 -0.53 27.17 -36.59
N TRP A 31 0.53 26.86 -35.86
CA TRP A 31 1.88 26.66 -36.41
C TRP A 31 2.40 25.24 -36.13
N LYS A 32 2.93 24.98 -34.96
CA LYS A 32 3.64 23.74 -34.63
C LYS A 32 2.91 22.83 -33.64
N SER A 33 2.19 23.38 -32.70
CA SER A 33 1.69 22.66 -31.54
C SER A 33 0.21 22.88 -31.29
N VAL A 34 -0.36 21.92 -30.61
CA VAL A 34 -1.73 21.97 -30.08
C VAL A 34 -1.71 21.54 -28.60
N CYS A 35 -2.58 22.17 -27.83
CA CYS A 35 -2.90 21.66 -26.50
C CYS A 35 -4.08 20.72 -26.62
N VAL A 36 -3.95 19.54 -26.05
CA VAL A 36 -4.99 18.52 -26.02
C VAL A 36 -5.32 18.13 -24.59
N GLU A 37 -6.54 17.65 -24.37
CA GLU A 37 -6.99 17.13 -23.09
C GLU A 37 -7.62 15.76 -23.30
N PHE A 38 -7.13 14.74 -22.58
CA PHE A 38 -7.73 13.41 -22.58
C PHE A 38 -9.11 13.44 -21.93
N ILE A 39 -10.08 12.76 -22.53
CA ILE A 39 -11.49 12.84 -22.10
C ILE A 39 -11.67 12.18 -20.72
N ASP A 40 -11.04 11.04 -20.50
CA ASP A 40 -11.20 10.26 -19.29
C ASP A 40 -10.40 10.82 -18.11
N THR A 41 -9.12 11.07 -18.32
CA THR A 41 -8.18 11.43 -17.25
C THR A 41 -8.09 12.93 -17.00
N LYS A 42 -8.56 13.77 -17.94
CA LYS A 42 -8.36 15.22 -17.97
C LYS A 42 -6.90 15.65 -18.06
N CYS A 43 -6.02 14.71 -18.40
CA CYS A 43 -4.61 15.01 -18.64
C CYS A 43 -4.46 15.96 -19.83
N ARG A 44 -3.74 17.06 -19.63
CA ARG A 44 -3.42 18.02 -20.70
C ARG A 44 -1.99 17.83 -21.16
N ALA A 45 -1.81 17.91 -22.48
CA ALA A 45 -0.50 17.82 -23.10
C ALA A 45 -0.38 18.83 -24.26
N VAL A 46 0.77 19.47 -24.37
CA VAL A 46 1.14 20.26 -25.54
C VAL A 46 1.96 19.36 -26.46
N VAL A 47 1.47 19.11 -27.65
CA VAL A 47 2.08 18.16 -28.60
C VAL A 47 2.19 18.78 -29.99
N GLN A 48 3.07 18.24 -30.82
CA GLN A 48 3.15 18.62 -32.20
C GLN A 48 1.85 18.29 -32.92
N ARG A 49 1.39 19.17 -33.84
CA ARG A 49 0.18 18.98 -34.65
C ARG A 49 0.17 17.63 -35.38
N ARG A 50 1.34 17.24 -35.91
CA ARG A 50 1.48 15.94 -36.57
C ARG A 50 1.22 14.79 -35.59
N ALA A 51 1.81 14.83 -34.39
CA ALA A 51 1.60 13.79 -33.38
C ALA A 51 0.13 13.66 -32.99
N ALA A 52 -0.58 14.79 -32.85
CA ALA A 52 -2.02 14.77 -32.58
C ALA A 52 -2.82 14.12 -33.71
N ARG A 53 -2.52 14.45 -34.99
CA ARG A 53 -3.18 13.81 -36.15
C ARG A 53 -2.91 12.32 -36.22
N ASP A 54 -1.66 11.91 -35.96
CA ASP A 54 -1.23 10.52 -36.05
C ASP A 54 -1.65 9.70 -34.83
N GLY A 55 -2.32 10.30 -33.82
CA GLY A 55 -2.70 9.66 -32.57
C GLY A 55 -1.54 9.36 -31.64
N ASN A 56 -0.33 9.89 -31.90
CA ASN A 56 0.87 9.69 -31.13
C ASN A 56 0.93 10.65 -29.89
N VAL A 57 -0.14 10.65 -29.12
CA VAL A 57 -0.27 11.46 -27.92
C VAL A 57 -0.28 10.53 -26.71
N LYS A 58 0.54 10.86 -25.69
CA LYS A 58 0.62 10.11 -24.46
C LYS A 58 -0.25 10.76 -23.38
N ASP A 59 -1.05 9.95 -22.73
CA ASP A 59 -1.67 10.31 -21.46
C ASP A 59 -0.74 9.91 -20.32
N LEU A 60 -0.13 10.91 -19.68
CA LEU A 60 0.87 10.68 -18.66
C LEU A 60 0.28 10.19 -17.32
N ILE A 61 -1.02 10.43 -17.11
CA ILE A 61 -1.71 9.99 -15.89
C ILE A 61 -2.67 8.82 -16.14
N ALA A 62 -2.59 8.20 -17.32
CA ALA A 62 -3.35 6.98 -17.58
C ALA A 62 -2.92 5.85 -16.64
N PRO A 63 -3.88 5.21 -15.94
CA PRO A 63 -3.59 4.21 -14.92
C PRO A 63 -3.16 2.87 -15.51
N LYS A 64 -1.87 2.71 -15.79
CA LYS A 64 -1.30 1.51 -16.44
C LYS A 64 -0.88 0.40 -15.50
N ILE A 65 -0.53 0.74 -14.24
CA ILE A 65 -0.02 -0.22 -13.29
C ILE A 65 -1.14 -0.58 -12.30
N CYS A 66 -1.53 -1.85 -12.31
CA CYS A 66 -2.62 -2.38 -11.49
C CYS A 66 -3.95 -1.59 -11.58
N GLY A 67 -4.21 -0.94 -12.72
CA GLY A 67 -5.43 -0.16 -12.95
C GLY A 67 -5.50 1.20 -12.27
N VAL A 68 -4.46 1.61 -11.51
CA VAL A 68 -4.43 2.88 -10.78
C VAL A 68 -3.12 3.65 -10.94
N GLY A 69 -1.99 2.96 -11.06
CA GLY A 69 -0.67 3.57 -11.02
C GLY A 69 -0.22 4.17 -12.36
N PHE A 70 0.48 5.31 -12.31
CA PHE A 70 1.03 6.02 -13.46
C PHE A 70 2.37 6.70 -13.12
N ILE A 71 3.03 7.26 -14.13
CA ILE A 71 4.30 8.01 -14.01
C ILE A 71 4.10 9.36 -14.70
N SER A 72 3.87 10.40 -13.93
CA SER A 72 3.36 11.71 -14.40
C SER A 72 4.31 12.47 -15.34
N ASP A 73 5.62 12.22 -15.28
CA ASP A 73 6.60 12.83 -16.18
C ASP A 73 6.81 12.05 -17.49
N GLY A 74 6.16 10.89 -17.63
CA GLY A 74 6.32 10.00 -18.79
C GLY A 74 7.70 9.36 -18.91
N GLY A 75 8.56 9.56 -17.93
CA GLY A 75 9.90 8.99 -17.87
C GLY A 75 9.92 7.49 -17.58
N ARG A 76 11.10 6.91 -17.68
CA ARG A 76 11.32 5.52 -17.30
C ARG A 76 11.52 5.43 -15.78
N ALA A 77 10.80 4.54 -15.13
CA ALA A 77 10.98 4.24 -13.73
C ALA A 77 11.64 2.87 -13.55
N THR A 78 12.69 2.82 -12.73
CA THR A 78 13.47 1.61 -12.43
C THR A 78 13.98 1.69 -11.00
N GLY A 79 14.67 0.64 -10.56
CA GLY A 79 15.32 0.62 -9.25
C GLY A 79 14.42 0.17 -8.09
N LYS A 80 14.94 0.32 -6.89
CA LYS A 80 14.31 -0.19 -5.65
C LYS A 80 12.97 0.46 -5.37
N ALA A 81 12.90 1.79 -5.43
CA ALA A 81 11.66 2.55 -5.21
C ALA A 81 10.52 2.06 -6.11
N TYR A 82 10.81 1.88 -7.40
CA TYR A 82 9.82 1.40 -8.37
C TYR A 82 9.36 -0.02 -8.07
N GLY A 83 10.28 -0.90 -7.65
CA GLY A 83 9.96 -2.27 -7.24
C GLY A 83 9.02 -2.31 -6.02
N VAL A 84 9.32 -1.50 -5.00
CA VAL A 84 8.50 -1.39 -3.78
C VAL A 84 7.11 -0.83 -4.11
N TRP A 85 7.05 0.24 -4.90
CA TRP A 85 5.79 0.86 -5.33
C TRP A 85 4.91 -0.10 -6.13
N LYS A 86 5.46 -0.79 -7.13
CA LYS A 86 4.69 -1.80 -7.89
C LYS A 86 4.18 -2.93 -7.01
N SER A 87 5.01 -3.39 -6.06
CA SER A 87 4.61 -4.43 -5.12
C SER A 87 3.48 -3.97 -4.21
N MET A 88 3.52 -2.73 -3.73
CA MET A 88 2.45 -2.11 -2.94
C MET A 88 1.12 -2.05 -3.72
N LEU A 89 1.15 -1.52 -4.96
CA LEU A 89 -0.05 -1.48 -5.81
C LEU A 89 -0.57 -2.88 -6.13
N ALA A 90 0.33 -3.84 -6.40
CA ALA A 90 -0.08 -5.21 -6.69
C ALA A 90 -0.78 -5.88 -5.49
N ARG A 91 -0.31 -5.65 -4.27
CA ARG A 91 -0.99 -6.12 -3.05
C ARG A 91 -2.41 -5.55 -2.93
N CYS A 92 -2.60 -4.28 -3.23
CA CYS A 92 -3.90 -3.62 -3.09
C CYS A 92 -4.88 -3.89 -4.24
N TYR A 93 -4.39 -4.05 -5.46
CA TYR A 93 -5.25 -4.01 -6.65
C TYR A 93 -5.09 -5.18 -7.63
N ASN A 94 -4.18 -6.13 -7.39
CA ASN A 94 -4.03 -7.30 -8.26
C ASN A 94 -4.74 -8.53 -7.65
N PRO A 95 -5.83 -9.04 -8.28
CA PRO A 95 -6.58 -10.17 -7.74
C PRO A 95 -5.75 -11.44 -7.56
N LYS A 96 -4.77 -11.70 -8.44
CA LYS A 96 -3.89 -12.88 -8.32
C LYS A 96 -2.97 -12.80 -7.10
N VAL A 97 -2.55 -11.59 -6.71
CA VAL A 97 -1.75 -11.38 -5.49
C VAL A 97 -2.65 -11.53 -4.27
N GLN A 98 -3.84 -10.95 -4.28
CA GLN A 98 -4.80 -11.03 -3.18
C GLN A 98 -5.28 -12.46 -2.93
N GLN A 99 -5.42 -13.28 -3.99
CA GLN A 99 -5.75 -14.69 -3.84
C GLN A 99 -4.68 -15.45 -3.04
N LYS A 100 -3.40 -15.11 -3.23
CA LYS A 100 -2.28 -15.72 -2.49
C LYS A 100 -2.08 -15.10 -1.10
N GLN A 101 -2.47 -13.86 -0.94
CA GLN A 101 -2.28 -13.05 0.27
C GLN A 101 -3.59 -12.32 0.64
N PRO A 102 -4.61 -13.04 1.17
CA PRO A 102 -5.94 -12.48 1.45
C PRO A 102 -5.95 -11.31 2.44
N ALA A 103 -4.89 -11.18 3.26
CA ALA A 103 -4.74 -10.07 4.21
C ALA A 103 -4.76 -8.68 3.54
N TYR A 104 -4.44 -8.60 2.24
CA TYR A 104 -4.47 -7.34 1.48
C TYR A 104 -5.80 -7.03 0.81
N ILE A 105 -6.80 -7.91 0.89
CA ILE A 105 -8.15 -7.63 0.37
C ILE A 105 -8.73 -6.43 1.11
N GLY A 106 -9.16 -5.40 0.36
CA GLY A 106 -9.66 -4.14 0.91
C GLY A 106 -8.60 -3.15 1.36
N CYS A 107 -7.32 -3.44 1.14
CA CYS A 107 -6.27 -2.42 1.25
C CYS A 107 -6.29 -1.48 0.05
N THR A 108 -5.99 -0.20 0.30
CA THR A 108 -5.95 0.86 -0.71
C THR A 108 -4.66 1.66 -0.59
N VAL A 109 -4.37 2.44 -1.62
CA VAL A 109 -3.25 3.38 -1.66
C VAL A 109 -3.84 4.78 -1.83
N VAL A 110 -3.31 5.77 -1.11
CA VAL A 110 -3.75 7.16 -1.27
C VAL A 110 -3.55 7.63 -2.72
N PRO A 111 -4.44 8.50 -3.25
CA PRO A 111 -4.37 8.95 -4.65
C PRO A 111 -3.02 9.56 -5.04
N GLU A 112 -2.35 10.27 -4.13
CA GLU A 112 -1.02 10.83 -4.37
C GLU A 112 0.02 9.77 -4.74
N TRP A 113 -0.04 8.60 -4.14
CA TRP A 113 0.88 7.50 -4.41
C TRP A 113 0.47 6.63 -5.60
N HIS A 114 -0.63 6.96 -6.29
CA HIS A 114 -0.88 6.42 -7.62
C HIS A 114 0.13 6.97 -8.63
N ASP A 115 0.64 8.20 -8.42
CA ASP A 115 1.81 8.70 -9.14
C ASP A 115 3.10 8.19 -8.52
N PHE A 116 3.88 7.44 -9.31
CA PHE A 116 5.18 6.95 -8.87
C PHE A 116 6.11 8.09 -8.40
N ARG A 117 6.08 9.27 -9.04
CA ARG A 117 6.97 10.39 -8.67
C ARG A 117 6.67 10.95 -7.28
N CYS A 118 5.43 10.92 -6.84
CA CYS A 118 5.07 11.29 -5.47
C CYS A 118 5.57 10.26 -4.46
N PHE A 119 5.38 8.96 -4.76
CA PHE A 119 5.94 7.89 -3.93
C PHE A 119 7.46 7.90 -3.89
N GLU A 120 8.13 8.09 -5.04
CA GLU A 120 9.61 8.12 -5.15
C GLU A 120 10.23 9.19 -4.26
N LYS A 121 9.69 10.41 -4.26
CA LYS A 121 10.13 11.49 -3.36
C LYS A 121 10.03 11.11 -1.88
N TRP A 122 8.92 10.50 -1.48
CA TRP A 122 8.76 10.03 -0.12
C TRP A 122 9.71 8.87 0.20
N PHE A 123 9.89 7.95 -0.75
CA PHE A 123 10.81 6.83 -0.62
C PHE A 123 12.24 7.30 -0.36
N GLU A 124 12.75 8.26 -1.14
CA GLU A 124 14.11 8.80 -1.01
C GLU A 124 14.38 9.44 0.36
N LEU A 125 13.36 10.03 0.97
CA LEU A 125 13.46 10.67 2.29
C LEU A 125 13.38 9.69 3.47
N ASN A 126 12.80 8.50 3.27
CA ASN A 126 12.45 7.59 4.37
C ASN A 126 13.11 6.21 4.28
N TYR A 127 13.65 5.83 3.12
CA TYR A 127 14.21 4.50 2.90
C TYR A 127 15.68 4.42 3.30
N SER A 128 16.04 3.31 3.94
CA SER A 128 17.41 2.83 4.07
C SER A 128 17.49 1.38 3.62
N ASP A 129 18.68 0.94 3.20
CA ASP A 129 18.86 -0.42 2.67
C ASP A 129 18.46 -1.49 3.69
N GLY A 130 17.80 -2.52 3.17
CA GLY A 130 17.32 -3.64 3.97
C GLY A 130 15.95 -3.45 4.60
N LEU A 131 15.41 -2.22 4.60
CA LEU A 131 14.10 -1.96 5.21
C LEU A 131 12.93 -2.39 4.32
N HIS A 132 11.82 -2.74 4.95
CA HIS A 132 10.56 -3.12 4.33
C HIS A 132 9.48 -2.07 4.57
N LEU A 133 8.69 -1.79 3.54
CA LEU A 133 7.53 -0.91 3.65
C LEU A 133 6.42 -1.60 4.45
N ASP A 134 6.05 -1.01 5.58
CA ASP A 134 4.95 -1.44 6.43
C ASP A 134 3.88 -0.35 6.57
N LYS A 135 2.60 -0.77 6.74
CA LYS A 135 1.44 0.10 6.93
C LYS A 135 0.72 -0.13 8.26
N ASP A 136 1.04 -1.22 8.96
CA ASP A 136 0.29 -1.70 10.12
C ASP A 136 0.90 -1.31 11.46
N ILE A 137 2.21 -1.05 11.49
CA ILE A 137 2.96 -0.75 12.72
C ILE A 137 2.53 0.59 13.34
N LYS A 138 2.33 1.65 12.53
CA LYS A 138 1.83 2.93 13.06
C LYS A 138 0.40 2.82 13.59
N TRP A 139 -0.44 2.10 12.86
CA TRP A 139 -1.87 1.98 13.16
C TRP A 139 -2.30 0.55 12.92
N LYS A 140 -2.43 -0.23 13.96
CA LYS A 140 -2.81 -1.64 13.86
C LYS A 140 -4.13 -1.83 13.13
N GLY A 141 -4.12 -2.74 12.13
CA GLY A 141 -5.29 -3.00 11.30
C GLY A 141 -5.55 -1.93 10.24
N ASN A 142 -4.61 -1.00 10.02
CA ASN A 142 -4.69 -0.02 8.95
C ASN A 142 -4.73 -0.71 7.58
N ARG A 143 -5.56 -0.19 6.67
CA ARG A 143 -5.74 -0.71 5.31
C ARG A 143 -5.31 0.26 4.22
N ILE A 144 -4.71 1.39 4.59
CA ILE A 144 -4.37 2.47 3.66
C ILE A 144 -2.85 2.64 3.61
N TYR A 145 -2.27 2.54 2.43
CA TYR A 145 -0.90 2.94 2.19
C TYR A 145 -0.83 4.43 1.87
N GLY A 146 -0.01 5.17 2.59
CA GLY A 146 0.19 6.60 2.40
C GLY A 146 1.35 7.13 3.25
N PRO A 147 1.77 8.40 3.04
CA PRO A 147 2.91 8.99 3.73
C PRO A 147 2.72 9.05 5.25
N ASP A 148 1.49 9.25 5.71
CA ASP A 148 1.19 9.35 7.14
C ASP A 148 1.01 8.00 7.82
N THR A 149 0.64 6.97 7.06
CA THR A 149 0.30 5.64 7.59
C THR A 149 1.43 4.63 7.46
N CYS A 150 2.36 4.85 6.54
CA CYS A 150 3.47 3.94 6.28
C CYS A 150 4.77 4.38 6.94
N LEU A 151 5.64 3.41 7.16
CA LEU A 151 7.04 3.60 7.50
C LEU A 151 7.88 2.47 6.93
N PHE A 152 9.19 2.65 6.96
CA PHE A 152 10.13 1.58 6.65
C PHE A 152 10.66 0.98 7.94
N VAL A 153 10.65 -0.35 8.03
CA VAL A 153 11.04 -1.12 9.21
C VAL A 153 12.00 -2.24 8.85
N THR A 154 12.73 -2.74 9.84
CA THR A 154 13.57 -3.93 9.65
C THR A 154 12.72 -5.17 9.36
N PRO A 155 13.27 -6.20 8.70
CA PRO A 155 12.59 -7.48 8.53
C PRO A 155 12.16 -8.11 9.86
N GLU A 156 12.97 -7.91 10.92
CA GLU A 156 12.71 -8.40 12.26
C GLU A 156 11.47 -7.73 12.86
N GLU A 157 11.40 -6.40 12.85
CA GLU A 157 10.25 -5.63 13.34
C GLU A 157 8.97 -6.00 12.58
N ASN A 158 9.05 -6.09 11.25
CA ASN A 158 7.93 -6.48 10.40
C ASN A 158 7.47 -7.92 10.70
N SER A 159 8.41 -8.83 10.96
CA SER A 159 8.09 -10.21 11.34
C SER A 159 7.45 -10.30 12.71
N ILE A 160 7.95 -9.54 13.69
CA ILE A 160 7.38 -9.47 15.03
C ILE A 160 5.94 -8.99 14.95
N GLU A 161 5.67 -7.89 14.25
CA GLU A 161 4.30 -7.35 14.10
C GLU A 161 3.36 -8.33 13.38
N ALA A 162 3.81 -8.94 12.30
CA ALA A 162 2.99 -9.90 11.54
C ALA A 162 2.60 -11.15 12.36
N HIS A 163 3.42 -11.55 13.33
CA HIS A 163 3.21 -12.74 14.15
C HIS A 163 2.80 -12.42 15.59
N ALA A 164 2.78 -11.16 15.98
CA ALA A 164 2.39 -10.74 17.31
C ALA A 164 0.92 -11.09 17.57
N LYS A 165 0.70 -11.84 18.64
CA LYS A 165 -0.63 -12.23 19.11
C LYS A 165 -0.88 -11.62 20.47
N HIS A 166 -2.13 -11.26 20.71
CA HIS A 166 -2.55 -10.82 22.02
C HIS A 166 -2.69 -12.02 22.96
N TYR A 167 -2.07 -11.95 24.12
CA TYR A 167 -2.14 -12.96 25.16
C TYR A 167 -2.52 -12.31 26.49
N VAL A 168 -3.17 -13.05 27.35
CA VAL A 168 -3.47 -12.60 28.71
C VAL A 168 -3.04 -13.67 29.71
N PHE A 169 -2.17 -13.29 30.63
CA PHE A 169 -1.68 -14.16 31.68
C PHE A 169 -1.90 -13.56 33.07
N LEU A 170 -1.91 -14.44 34.08
CA LEU A 170 -1.77 -14.06 35.47
C LEU A 170 -0.34 -14.31 35.91
N SER A 171 0.26 -13.31 36.58
CA SER A 171 1.55 -13.45 37.22
C SER A 171 1.47 -14.38 38.45
N PRO A 172 2.61 -14.80 39.01
CA PRO A 172 2.63 -15.53 40.28
C PRO A 172 1.96 -14.78 41.45
N SER A 173 1.96 -13.44 41.40
CA SER A 173 1.25 -12.57 42.37
C SER A 173 -0.27 -12.42 42.04
N GLY A 174 -0.75 -13.01 40.95
CA GLY A 174 -2.13 -12.93 40.54
C GLY A 174 -2.51 -11.66 39.79
N LEU A 175 -1.55 -10.85 39.39
CA LEU A 175 -1.82 -9.67 38.54
C LEU A 175 -2.07 -10.10 37.07
N ARG A 176 -3.05 -9.47 36.45
CA ARG A 176 -3.39 -9.67 35.03
C ARG A 176 -2.45 -8.87 34.15
N HIS A 177 -1.82 -9.53 33.19
CA HIS A 177 -0.95 -8.93 32.19
C HIS A 177 -1.50 -9.17 30.80
N GLU A 178 -1.70 -8.10 30.05
CA GLU A 178 -1.98 -8.14 28.62
C GLU A 178 -0.68 -8.01 27.84
N ILE A 179 -0.41 -8.99 26.98
CA ILE A 179 0.87 -9.14 26.30
C ILE A 179 0.61 -9.17 24.81
N TYR A 180 1.37 -8.39 24.08
CA TYR A 180 1.30 -8.35 22.63
C TYR A 180 2.43 -9.14 21.95
N ASN A 181 3.62 -9.15 22.52
CA ASN A 181 4.80 -9.87 22.07
C ASN A 181 5.28 -10.87 23.13
N MET A 182 5.00 -12.16 22.90
CA MET A 182 5.37 -13.21 23.83
C MET A 182 6.89 -13.36 24.01
N VAL A 183 7.66 -13.10 22.94
CA VAL A 183 9.12 -13.26 22.98
C VAL A 183 9.75 -12.20 23.87
N GLU A 184 9.40 -10.95 23.68
CA GLU A 184 9.86 -9.82 24.47
C GLU A 184 9.46 -9.96 25.92
N PHE A 185 8.18 -10.22 26.18
CA PHE A 185 7.68 -10.47 27.52
C PHE A 185 8.42 -11.61 28.24
N ALA A 186 8.66 -12.72 27.55
CA ALA A 186 9.37 -13.85 28.14
C ALA A 186 10.83 -13.48 28.49
N LEU A 187 11.49 -12.68 27.65
CA LEU A 187 12.84 -12.19 27.89
C LEU A 187 12.88 -11.26 29.13
N GLU A 188 12.01 -10.27 29.19
CA GLU A 188 11.93 -9.30 30.30
C GLU A 188 11.70 -9.97 31.67
N HIS A 189 10.87 -11.04 31.68
CA HIS A 189 10.51 -11.74 32.90
C HIS A 189 11.32 -13.01 33.14
N GLY A 190 12.41 -13.25 32.39
CA GLY A 190 13.26 -14.44 32.54
C GLY A 190 12.51 -15.76 32.29
N LEU A 191 11.49 -15.74 31.41
CA LEU A 191 10.64 -16.88 31.09
C LEU A 191 11.13 -17.56 29.80
N ASN A 192 10.69 -18.79 29.58
CA ASN A 192 10.92 -19.51 28.35
C ASN A 192 9.69 -19.34 27.43
N ASN A 193 9.88 -18.74 26.26
CA ASN A 193 8.84 -18.47 25.27
C ASN A 193 8.06 -19.73 24.85
N LYS A 194 8.75 -20.86 24.60
CA LYS A 194 8.09 -22.12 24.22
C LYS A 194 7.16 -22.64 25.34
N ASN A 195 7.61 -22.55 26.59
CA ASN A 195 6.84 -22.96 27.75
C ASN A 195 5.61 -22.04 27.96
N MET A 196 5.77 -20.72 27.79
CA MET A 196 4.66 -19.76 27.84
C MET A 196 3.63 -20.01 26.73
N SER A 197 4.08 -20.37 25.54
CA SER A 197 3.21 -20.78 24.44
C SER A 197 2.43 -22.06 24.75
N GLN A 198 3.01 -23.01 25.48
CA GLN A 198 2.30 -24.22 25.96
C GLN A 198 1.27 -23.87 27.03
N VAL A 199 1.58 -22.94 27.95
CA VAL A 199 0.61 -22.44 28.93
C VAL A 199 -0.58 -21.78 28.23
N ASN A 200 -0.33 -20.93 27.24
CA ASN A 200 -1.40 -20.29 26.46
C ASN A 200 -2.32 -21.30 25.76
N ARG A 201 -1.76 -22.40 25.24
CA ARG A 201 -2.52 -23.47 24.57
C ARG A 201 -3.19 -24.44 25.52
N GLY A 202 -2.99 -24.28 26.85
CA GLY A 202 -3.51 -25.22 27.87
C GLY A 202 -2.77 -26.55 27.94
N GLN A 203 -1.64 -26.68 27.23
CA GLN A 203 -0.79 -27.89 27.23
C GLN A 203 0.10 -27.96 28.48
N ARG A 204 0.19 -26.88 29.21
CA ARG A 204 0.94 -26.77 30.45
C ARG A 204 0.14 -25.90 31.44
N PRO A 205 -0.01 -26.29 32.73
CA PRO A 205 -0.81 -25.51 33.67
C PRO A 205 -0.18 -24.17 34.02
N HIS A 206 1.12 -24.11 34.16
CA HIS A 206 1.88 -22.87 34.46
C HIS A 206 3.35 -22.97 34.04
N HIS A 207 4.02 -21.81 33.91
CA HIS A 207 5.48 -21.72 33.81
C HIS A 207 6.01 -20.67 34.77
N LYS A 208 6.84 -21.12 35.75
CA LYS A 208 7.33 -20.26 36.82
C LYS A 208 6.21 -19.47 37.54
N GLY A 209 5.08 -20.11 37.77
CA GLY A 209 3.92 -19.50 38.44
C GLY A 209 3.01 -18.68 37.50
N TRP A 210 3.41 -18.39 36.27
CA TRP A 210 2.55 -17.73 35.30
C TRP A 210 1.52 -18.70 34.71
N THR A 211 0.25 -18.30 34.75
CA THR A 211 -0.88 -19.11 34.26
C THR A 211 -1.64 -18.35 33.14
N LYS A 212 -2.35 -19.09 32.29
CA LYS A 212 -3.26 -18.47 31.32
C LYS A 212 -4.42 -17.81 32.08
N TYR A 213 -4.75 -16.57 31.70
CA TYR A 213 -5.97 -15.92 32.19
C TYR A 213 -7.20 -16.55 31.55
N SER A 214 -8.21 -16.90 32.35
CA SER A 214 -9.54 -17.33 31.88
C SER A 214 -10.61 -16.46 32.53
N ASN A 215 -11.67 -16.13 31.78
CA ASN A 215 -12.79 -15.31 32.28
C ASN A 215 -13.48 -15.91 33.54
N GLN A 216 -13.38 -17.22 33.72
CA GLN A 216 -13.93 -17.90 34.90
C GLN A 216 -13.21 -17.52 36.19
N GLN A 217 -11.89 -17.27 36.15
CA GLN A 217 -11.08 -16.80 37.24
C GLN A 217 -11.37 -15.34 37.63
N ALA A 218 -11.99 -14.57 36.75
CA ALA A 218 -12.43 -13.21 37.06
C ALA A 218 -13.69 -13.17 37.89
N GLN A 219 -14.63 -14.10 37.69
CA GLN A 219 -15.86 -14.22 38.45
C GLN A 219 -15.61 -14.72 39.90
N ASP A 220 -14.75 -15.72 40.08
CA ASP A 220 -14.42 -16.26 41.41
C ASP A 220 -13.71 -15.27 42.34
N ARG A 221 -13.20 -14.15 41.81
CA ARG A 221 -12.57 -13.07 42.59
C ARG A 221 -13.50 -11.89 42.87
N ALA A 222 -14.56 -11.72 42.09
CA ALA A 222 -15.57 -10.68 42.34
C ALA A 222 -16.56 -11.10 43.42
N ASP A 223 -16.65 -12.41 43.72
CA ASP A 223 -17.55 -13.00 44.69
C ASP A 223 -16.87 -13.27 46.06
N LYS A 224 -15.62 -12.79 46.25
CA LYS A 224 -14.89 -12.84 47.52
C LYS A 224 -14.55 -11.45 48.05
#